data_823e95d41e495f1e7965cd7a0eb00740
#
_entry.id   823e95d41e495f1e7965cd7a0eb00740
#
_cell.length_a   1.000
_cell.length_b   1.000
_cell.length_c   1.000
_cell.angle_alpha   90.00
_cell.angle_beta   90.00
_cell.angle_gamma   90.00
#
_symmetry.space_group_name_H-M   'P 1'
#
loop_
_entity.id
_entity.type
_entity.pdbx_description
1 polymer ?
#
loop_
_entity_poly.entity_id
_entity_poly.type
_entity_poly.pdbx_seq_one_letter_code
_entity_poly.pdbx_strand_id
1 'polypeptide(L)'
;SFLTENIINWASDPTLIAAIEAQNTETAGFDQAKIDELDQLWRGFYGFDDAEIIADVINTPAADFLRTQVDKSDGAITEAFIMDARGLNVAASMPTSDYWQGDEAKFQQTYMVGETAVHFGEVELDESTKQAQAQVSMTIVNNDTGVAIGALTVGINLNALM
;
A
#
# COMPACT_ATOMS: atom_id res chain seq x y z
N SER A 1 -15.97 -0.60 12.93
CA SER A 1 -15.33 0.42 13.73
C SER A 1 -15.01 1.67 12.91
N PHE A 2 -14.73 2.76 13.55
CA PHE A 2 -14.38 4.02 12.90
C PHE A 2 -13.20 3.84 11.93
N LEU A 3 -12.14 3.15 12.35
CA LEU A 3 -10.98 2.92 11.49
C LEU A 3 -11.31 2.06 10.28
N THR A 4 -12.06 0.97 10.49
CA THR A 4 -12.43 0.08 9.39
C THR A 4 -13.27 0.81 8.33
N GLU A 5 -14.23 1.62 8.78
CA GLU A 5 -15.08 2.39 7.88
C GLU A 5 -14.27 3.42 7.07
N ASN A 6 -13.32 4.09 7.71
CA ASN A 6 -12.45 5.05 7.02
C ASN A 6 -11.55 4.35 5.99
N ILE A 7 -10.95 3.22 6.35
CA ILE A 7 -10.08 2.46 5.45
C ILE A 7 -10.86 1.99 4.22
N ILE A 8 -12.08 1.51 4.41
CA ILE A 8 -12.95 1.10 3.31
C ILE A 8 -13.23 2.29 2.38
N ASN A 9 -13.48 3.46 2.95
CA ASN A 9 -13.72 4.67 2.17
C ASN A 9 -12.48 5.07 1.36
N TRP A 10 -11.29 4.92 1.93
CA TRP A 10 -10.05 5.21 1.20
C TRP A 10 -9.86 4.26 0.03
N ALA A 11 -10.18 2.99 0.21
CA ALA A 11 -10.08 1.99 -0.86
C ALA A 11 -10.99 2.31 -2.05
N SER A 12 -12.02 3.13 -1.85
CA SER A 12 -12.94 3.56 -2.90
C SER A 12 -12.59 4.94 -3.49
N ASP A 13 -11.51 5.56 -3.05
CA ASP A 13 -11.15 6.91 -3.49
C ASP A 13 -10.74 6.92 -4.96
N PRO A 14 -11.34 7.81 -5.79
CA PRO A 14 -11.04 7.86 -7.21
C PRO A 14 -9.58 8.16 -7.55
N THR A 15 -8.89 8.93 -6.71
CA THR A 15 -7.47 9.25 -6.93
C THR A 15 -6.61 8.00 -6.81
N LEU A 16 -6.89 7.16 -5.81
CA LEU A 16 -6.16 5.89 -5.63
C LEU A 16 -6.46 4.93 -6.78
N ILE A 17 -7.72 4.78 -7.14
CA ILE A 17 -8.14 3.88 -8.22
C ILE A 17 -7.49 4.29 -9.54
N ALA A 18 -7.52 5.58 -9.88
CA ALA A 18 -6.93 6.08 -11.11
C ALA A 18 -5.42 5.83 -11.16
N ALA A 19 -4.72 6.04 -10.04
CA ALA A 19 -3.28 5.81 -9.96
C ALA A 19 -2.94 4.34 -10.17
N ILE A 20 -3.70 3.42 -9.57
CA ILE A 20 -3.49 1.99 -9.72
C ILE A 20 -3.73 1.58 -11.19
N GLU A 21 -4.82 2.03 -11.79
CA GLU A 21 -5.14 1.67 -13.17
C GLU A 21 -4.12 2.20 -14.16
N ALA A 22 -3.61 3.41 -13.96
CA ALA A 22 -2.56 3.96 -14.80
C ALA A 22 -1.29 3.09 -14.72
N GLN A 23 -0.88 2.70 -13.52
CA GLN A 23 0.29 1.85 -13.37
C GLN A 23 0.06 0.44 -13.90
N ASN A 24 -1.13 -0.13 -13.73
CA ASN A 24 -1.46 -1.44 -14.29
C ASN A 24 -1.24 -1.47 -15.81
N THR A 25 -1.56 -0.38 -16.50
CA THR A 25 -1.30 -0.28 -17.94
C THR A 25 0.18 -0.35 -18.25
N GLU A 26 1.01 0.29 -17.43
CA GLU A 26 2.47 0.30 -17.62
C GLU A 26 3.10 -1.05 -17.28
N THR A 27 2.62 -1.73 -16.23
CA THR A 27 3.28 -2.92 -15.69
C THR A 27 2.71 -4.24 -16.22
N ALA A 28 1.64 -4.20 -17.00
CA ALA A 28 0.94 -5.40 -17.48
C ALA A 28 1.87 -6.36 -18.24
N GLY A 29 2.85 -5.84 -18.97
CA GLY A 29 3.79 -6.65 -19.76
C GLY A 29 5.09 -7.01 -19.02
N PHE A 30 5.23 -6.65 -17.76
CA PHE A 30 6.46 -6.95 -17.00
C PHE A 30 6.55 -8.45 -16.71
N ASP A 31 7.71 -9.03 -17.02
CA ASP A 31 8.03 -10.39 -16.57
C ASP A 31 8.66 -10.33 -15.15
N GLN A 32 8.89 -11.50 -14.56
CA GLN A 32 9.45 -11.58 -13.22
C GLN A 32 10.85 -10.97 -13.16
N ALA A 33 11.65 -11.11 -14.21
CA ALA A 33 12.99 -10.55 -14.27
C ALA A 33 12.96 -9.01 -14.18
N LYS A 34 12.01 -8.37 -14.87
CA LYS A 34 11.84 -6.92 -14.81
C LYS A 34 11.38 -6.47 -13.42
N ILE A 35 10.46 -7.21 -12.81
CA ILE A 35 9.99 -6.93 -11.45
C ILE A 35 11.15 -7.04 -10.46
N ASP A 36 11.94 -8.09 -10.55
CA ASP A 36 13.10 -8.30 -9.67
C ASP A 36 14.15 -7.20 -9.84
N GLU A 37 14.39 -6.77 -11.08
CA GLU A 37 15.31 -5.67 -11.39
C GLU A 37 14.87 -4.37 -10.70
N LEU A 38 13.58 -4.03 -10.79
CA LEU A 38 13.03 -2.83 -10.17
C LEU A 38 13.06 -2.91 -8.66
N ASP A 39 12.78 -4.08 -8.09
CA ASP A 39 12.83 -4.30 -6.65
C ASP A 39 14.24 -4.13 -6.11
N GLN A 40 15.24 -4.65 -6.81
CA GLN A 40 16.64 -4.48 -6.43
C GLN A 40 17.06 -3.02 -6.52
N LEU A 41 16.62 -2.30 -7.54
CA LEU A 41 16.88 -0.88 -7.69
C LEU A 41 16.31 -0.08 -6.53
N TRP A 42 15.07 -0.35 -6.15
CA TRP A 42 14.43 0.28 -5.01
C TRP A 42 15.21 0.05 -3.72
N ARG A 43 15.56 -1.22 -3.45
CA ARG A 43 16.29 -1.59 -2.23
C ARG A 43 17.66 -0.92 -2.17
N GLY A 44 18.32 -0.77 -3.32
CA GLY A 44 19.62 -0.10 -3.40
C GLY A 44 19.54 1.40 -3.10
N PHE A 45 18.39 2.02 -3.38
CA PHE A 45 18.17 3.44 -3.13
C PHE A 45 17.37 3.73 -1.86
N TYR A 46 16.96 2.69 -1.13
CA TYR A 46 16.20 2.88 0.11
C TYR A 46 16.95 3.78 1.08
N GLY A 47 16.28 4.84 1.55
CA GLY A 47 16.90 5.89 2.35
C GLY A 47 17.26 7.15 1.54
N PHE A 48 17.18 7.10 0.21
CA PHE A 48 17.42 8.22 -0.69
C PHE A 48 16.10 8.59 -1.37
N ASP A 49 15.28 9.41 -0.71
CA ASP A 49 13.90 9.67 -1.13
C ASP A 49 13.80 10.46 -2.44
N ASP A 50 14.88 11.10 -2.87
CA ASP A 50 14.93 11.81 -4.15
C ASP A 50 15.36 10.92 -5.34
N ALA A 51 15.72 9.65 -5.09
CA ALA A 51 15.91 8.70 -6.18
C ALA A 51 14.58 8.53 -6.96
N GLU A 52 14.67 8.54 -8.29
CA GLU A 52 13.47 8.59 -9.15
C GLU A 52 12.44 7.49 -8.82
N ILE A 53 12.90 6.24 -8.67
CA ILE A 53 11.99 5.12 -8.40
C ILE A 53 11.22 5.29 -7.09
N ILE A 54 11.83 5.91 -6.08
CA ILE A 54 11.20 6.17 -4.79
C ILE A 54 10.34 7.43 -4.88
N ALA A 55 10.89 8.51 -5.45
CA ALA A 55 10.17 9.78 -5.61
C ALA A 55 8.86 9.61 -6.38
N ASP A 56 8.85 8.75 -7.40
CA ASP A 56 7.66 8.47 -8.21
C ASP A 56 6.55 7.78 -7.41
N VAL A 57 6.85 7.23 -6.26
CA VAL A 57 5.87 6.55 -5.39
C VAL A 57 5.42 7.45 -4.24
N ILE A 58 6.29 8.30 -3.71
CA ILE A 58 5.96 9.13 -2.54
C ILE A 58 5.56 10.57 -2.87
N ASN A 59 5.75 11.02 -4.11
CA ASN A 59 5.47 12.42 -4.52
C ASN A 59 4.40 12.52 -5.60
N THR A 60 3.27 11.83 -5.40
CA THR A 60 2.14 11.82 -6.33
C THR A 60 0.88 12.30 -5.62
N PRO A 61 -0.18 12.69 -6.35
CA PRO A 61 -1.47 13.01 -5.71
C PRO A 61 -2.02 11.86 -4.86
N ALA A 62 -1.84 10.61 -5.30
CA ALA A 62 -2.26 9.45 -4.51
C ALA A 62 -1.46 9.34 -3.22
N ALA A 63 -0.14 9.55 -3.26
CA ALA A 63 0.70 9.55 -2.06
C ALA A 63 0.31 10.68 -1.11
N ASP A 64 0.00 11.86 -1.64
CA ASP A 64 -0.46 13.01 -0.84
C ASP A 64 -1.77 12.69 -0.13
N PHE A 65 -2.71 12.04 -0.82
CA PHE A 65 -3.95 11.58 -0.22
C PHE A 65 -3.67 10.65 0.96
N LEU A 66 -2.83 9.64 0.76
CA LEU A 66 -2.48 8.67 1.81
C LEU A 66 -1.81 9.35 2.99
N ARG A 67 -0.87 10.25 2.73
CA ARG A 67 -0.16 10.99 3.78
C ARG A 67 -1.12 11.85 4.59
N THR A 68 -2.10 12.48 3.94
CA THR A 68 -3.13 13.26 4.60
C THR A 68 -3.95 12.40 5.56
N GLN A 69 -4.31 11.17 5.15
CA GLN A 69 -5.07 10.28 6.02
C GLN A 69 -4.24 9.81 7.22
N VAL A 70 -2.96 9.53 7.02
CA VAL A 70 -2.04 9.19 8.11
C VAL A 70 -1.97 10.35 9.11
N ASP A 71 -1.79 11.57 8.63
CA ASP A 71 -1.69 12.77 9.48
C ASP A 71 -2.97 13.01 10.28
N LYS A 72 -4.13 12.83 9.65
CA LYS A 72 -5.43 13.01 10.31
C LYS A 72 -5.73 11.97 11.38
N SER A 73 -5.06 10.84 11.36
CA SER A 73 -5.31 9.75 12.30
C SER A 73 -4.77 10.02 13.71
N ASP A 74 -3.95 11.06 13.86
CA ASP A 74 -3.35 11.44 15.14
C ASP A 74 -2.59 10.28 15.80
N GLY A 75 -1.77 9.61 14.99
CA GLY A 75 -0.93 8.50 15.45
C GLY A 75 -1.54 7.12 15.40
N ALA A 76 -2.83 7.01 15.09
CA ALA A 76 -3.50 5.70 14.98
C ALA A 76 -3.04 4.92 13.75
N ILE A 77 -2.71 5.62 12.66
CA ILE A 77 -2.21 5.02 11.42
C ILE A 77 -0.77 5.46 11.23
N THR A 78 0.12 4.49 11.05
CA THR A 78 1.56 4.73 10.94
C THR A 78 2.03 4.85 9.50
N GLU A 79 1.36 4.16 8.58
CA GLU A 79 1.69 4.18 7.15
C GLU A 79 0.49 3.73 6.33
N ALA A 80 0.50 4.09 5.06
CA ALA A 80 -0.48 3.58 4.10
C ALA A 80 0.17 3.53 2.72
N PHE A 81 -0.07 2.47 1.96
CA PHE A 81 0.42 2.36 0.59
C PHE A 81 -0.51 1.50 -0.26
N ILE A 82 -0.44 1.72 -1.57
CA ILE A 82 -1.25 0.97 -2.54
C ILE A 82 -0.34 0.25 -3.54
N MET A 83 -0.81 -0.91 -3.98
CA MET A 83 -0.12 -1.81 -4.90
C MET A 83 -0.95 -2.00 -6.15
N ASP A 84 -0.29 -2.21 -7.29
CA ASP A 84 -0.96 -2.55 -8.54
C ASP A 84 -1.27 -4.05 -8.63
N ALA A 85 -1.77 -4.50 -9.78
CA ALA A 85 -2.16 -5.90 -10.01
C ALA A 85 -0.97 -6.86 -10.03
N ARG A 86 0.25 -6.38 -10.01
CA ARG A 86 1.47 -7.18 -9.92
C ARG A 86 2.07 -7.19 -8.51
N GLY A 87 1.52 -6.39 -7.60
CA GLY A 87 2.03 -6.22 -6.25
C GLY A 87 3.14 -5.18 -6.14
N LEU A 88 3.32 -4.35 -7.17
CA LEU A 88 4.30 -3.27 -7.16
C LEU A 88 3.70 -2.02 -6.51
N ASN A 89 4.51 -1.27 -5.77
CA ASN A 89 4.06 -0.03 -5.14
C ASN A 89 3.63 0.99 -6.18
N VAL A 90 2.45 1.57 -5.99
CA VAL A 90 1.92 2.66 -6.81
C VAL A 90 2.14 4.00 -6.12
N ALA A 91 1.78 4.06 -4.85
CA ALA A 91 1.92 5.25 -4.02
C ALA A 91 2.02 4.84 -2.56
N ALA A 92 2.77 5.62 -1.79
CA ALA A 92 2.97 5.35 -0.37
C ALA A 92 3.10 6.65 0.40
N SER A 93 2.64 6.65 1.66
CA SER A 93 2.79 7.79 2.56
C SER A 93 4.25 8.03 2.93
N MET A 94 5.05 6.97 2.93
CA MET A 94 6.49 6.98 3.14
C MET A 94 7.10 5.78 2.42
N PRO A 95 8.40 5.78 2.12
CA PRO A 95 9.01 4.64 1.42
C PRO A 95 8.87 3.35 2.21
N THR A 96 8.43 2.29 1.52
CA THR A 96 8.46 0.93 2.07
C THR A 96 9.85 0.32 1.84
N SER A 97 10.17 -0.76 2.55
CA SER A 97 11.50 -1.39 2.48
C SER A 97 11.80 -2.01 1.12
N ASP A 98 10.76 -2.47 0.42
CA ASP A 98 10.88 -3.07 -0.92
C ASP A 98 9.81 -2.50 -1.85
N TYR A 99 10.05 -2.62 -3.16
CA TYR A 99 9.15 -2.13 -4.20
C TYR A 99 8.09 -3.16 -4.55
N TRP A 100 8.46 -4.44 -4.60
CA TRP A 100 7.56 -5.54 -4.95
C TRP A 100 7.06 -6.23 -3.69
N GLN A 101 5.76 -6.21 -3.52
CA GLN A 101 5.06 -6.80 -2.37
C GLN A 101 4.27 -8.06 -2.78
N GLY A 102 4.39 -8.49 -4.05
CA GLY A 102 3.57 -9.58 -4.59
C GLY A 102 3.87 -10.95 -4.02
N ASP A 103 5.02 -11.11 -3.36
CA ASP A 103 5.41 -12.34 -2.67
C ASP A 103 4.96 -12.38 -1.21
N GLU A 104 4.24 -11.35 -0.75
CA GLU A 104 3.85 -11.22 0.66
C GLU A 104 2.35 -11.43 0.84
N ALA A 105 1.97 -11.84 2.06
CA ALA A 105 0.57 -12.14 2.40
C ALA A 105 -0.36 -10.95 2.19
N LYS A 106 0.12 -9.74 2.43
CA LYS A 106 -0.67 -8.52 2.25
C LYS A 106 -1.23 -8.36 0.83
N PHE A 107 -0.56 -8.94 -0.16
CA PHE A 107 -1.02 -8.96 -1.54
C PHE A 107 -1.69 -10.28 -1.90
N GLN A 108 -1.07 -11.40 -1.52
CA GLN A 108 -1.55 -12.74 -1.88
C GLN A 108 -2.88 -13.08 -1.23
N GLN A 109 -3.15 -12.55 -0.03
CA GLN A 109 -4.40 -12.79 0.70
C GLN A 109 -5.47 -11.73 0.44
N THR A 110 -5.20 -10.78 -0.45
CA THR A 110 -6.15 -9.74 -0.85
C THR A 110 -6.40 -9.80 -2.35
N TYR A 111 -5.63 -9.12 -3.15
CA TYR A 111 -5.83 -9.07 -4.60
C TYR A 111 -5.96 -10.47 -5.23
N MET A 112 -5.09 -11.40 -4.84
CA MET A 112 -5.08 -12.74 -5.44
C MET A 112 -6.24 -13.62 -4.96
N VAL A 113 -6.90 -13.27 -3.85
CA VAL A 113 -8.08 -13.99 -3.35
C VAL A 113 -9.36 -13.50 -4.01
N GLY A 114 -9.54 -12.18 -4.13
CA GLY A 114 -10.72 -11.62 -4.78
C GLY A 114 -11.12 -10.24 -4.30
N GLU A 115 -12.25 -9.77 -4.82
CA GLU A 115 -12.68 -8.37 -4.70
C GLU A 115 -13.03 -7.94 -3.28
N THR A 116 -13.44 -8.86 -2.42
CA THR A 116 -13.88 -8.52 -1.06
C THR A 116 -12.88 -8.95 0.01
N ALA A 117 -11.69 -9.41 -0.40
CA ALA A 117 -10.71 -9.96 0.53
C ALA A 117 -10.12 -8.89 1.44
N VAL A 118 -9.99 -9.22 2.72
CA VAL A 118 -9.31 -8.41 3.73
C VAL A 118 -8.36 -9.33 4.47
N HIS A 119 -7.15 -8.84 4.75
CA HIS A 119 -6.12 -9.60 5.47
C HIS A 119 -5.62 -8.79 6.65
N PHE A 120 -5.59 -9.43 7.82
CA PHE A 120 -5.01 -8.86 9.04
C PHE A 120 -3.65 -9.50 9.26
N GLY A 121 -2.60 -8.71 9.22
CA GLY A 121 -1.25 -9.17 9.50
C GLY A 121 -1.06 -9.48 10.99
N GLU A 122 0.05 -10.12 11.30
CA GLU A 122 0.39 -10.43 12.68
C GLU A 122 0.71 -9.15 13.47
N VAL A 123 0.38 -9.16 14.76
CA VAL A 123 0.74 -8.07 15.66
C VAL A 123 2.24 -8.15 15.95
N GLU A 124 2.94 -7.04 15.75
CA GLU A 124 4.36 -6.93 15.99
C GLU A 124 4.63 -5.83 17.03
N LEU A 125 5.59 -6.05 17.90
CA LEU A 125 6.05 -5.04 18.85
C LEU A 125 7.22 -4.28 18.22
N ASP A 126 7.05 -2.95 18.08
CA ASP A 126 8.16 -2.09 17.67
C ASP A 126 9.10 -1.92 18.88
N GLU A 127 10.31 -2.45 18.77
CA GLU A 127 11.31 -2.44 19.84
C GLU A 127 11.71 -1.02 20.24
N SER A 128 11.74 -0.09 19.29
CA SER A 128 12.18 1.28 19.58
C SER A 128 11.12 2.10 20.30
N THR A 129 9.84 1.94 19.95
CA THR A 129 8.73 2.70 20.52
C THR A 129 7.98 1.95 21.61
N LYS A 130 8.18 0.63 21.72
CA LYS A 130 7.45 -0.28 22.61
C LYS A 130 5.95 -0.30 22.31
N GLN A 131 5.57 -0.02 21.06
CA GLN A 131 4.17 0.00 20.61
C GLN A 131 3.85 -1.21 19.77
N ALA A 132 2.65 -1.76 19.96
CA ALA A 132 2.15 -2.87 19.15
C ALA A 132 1.59 -2.32 17.85
N GLN A 133 1.97 -2.95 16.73
CA GLN A 133 1.56 -2.56 15.38
C GLN A 133 1.03 -3.77 14.62
N ALA A 134 0.11 -3.52 13.69
CA ALA A 134 -0.36 -4.52 12.76
C ALA A 134 -0.68 -3.86 11.42
N GLN A 135 -0.61 -4.63 10.34
CA GLN A 135 -1.04 -4.18 9.03
C GLN A 135 -2.39 -4.78 8.70
N VAL A 136 -3.26 -3.95 8.12
CA VAL A 136 -4.53 -4.39 7.55
C VAL A 136 -4.45 -4.14 6.05
N SER A 137 -4.78 -5.15 5.26
CA SER A 137 -4.73 -5.05 3.81
C SER A 137 -6.08 -5.42 3.22
N MET A 138 -6.44 -4.79 2.10
CA MET A 138 -7.69 -5.09 1.41
C MET A 138 -7.54 -4.89 -0.09
N THR A 139 -8.31 -5.66 -0.84
CA THR A 139 -8.37 -5.52 -2.28
C THR A 139 -9.01 -4.19 -2.66
N ILE A 140 -8.44 -3.51 -3.65
CA ILE A 140 -9.05 -2.35 -4.29
C ILE A 140 -9.68 -2.79 -5.60
N VAL A 141 -10.92 -2.34 -5.82
CA VAL A 141 -11.66 -2.64 -7.06
C VAL A 141 -11.94 -1.34 -7.81
N ASN A 142 -12.16 -1.47 -9.12
CA ASN A 142 -12.72 -0.38 -9.91
C ASN A 142 -14.18 -0.22 -9.50
N ASN A 143 -14.60 0.98 -9.11
CA ASN A 143 -15.95 1.22 -8.59
C ASN A 143 -17.06 0.98 -9.62
N ASP A 144 -16.74 1.14 -10.90
CA ASP A 144 -17.74 0.97 -11.98
C ASP A 144 -17.91 -0.49 -12.40
N THR A 145 -16.85 -1.29 -12.36
CA THR A 145 -16.85 -2.67 -12.86
C THR A 145 -16.86 -3.71 -11.75
N GLY A 146 -16.43 -3.36 -10.53
CA GLY A 146 -16.25 -4.31 -9.43
C GLY A 146 -15.06 -5.23 -9.60
N VAL A 147 -14.22 -5.00 -10.61
CA VAL A 147 -13.05 -5.85 -10.89
C VAL A 147 -11.89 -5.43 -9.99
N ALA A 148 -11.22 -6.42 -9.37
CA ALA A 148 -10.04 -6.18 -8.55
C ALA A 148 -8.89 -5.60 -9.42
N ILE A 149 -8.28 -4.53 -8.95
CA ILE A 149 -7.21 -3.84 -9.69
C ILE A 149 -5.90 -3.75 -8.91
N GLY A 150 -5.94 -3.90 -7.59
CA GLY A 150 -4.78 -3.80 -6.73
C GLY A 150 -5.14 -4.02 -5.29
N ALA A 151 -4.35 -3.46 -4.38
CA ALA A 151 -4.58 -3.60 -2.94
C ALA A 151 -4.09 -2.38 -2.17
N LEU A 152 -4.69 -2.18 -0.99
CA LEU A 152 -4.30 -1.15 -0.02
C LEU A 152 -3.78 -1.84 1.23
N THR A 153 -2.67 -1.35 1.78
CA THR A 153 -2.17 -1.76 3.11
C THR A 153 -2.07 -0.54 4.01
N VAL A 154 -2.54 -0.69 5.23
CA VAL A 154 -2.52 0.35 6.26
C VAL A 154 -1.86 -0.21 7.51
N GLY A 155 -0.84 0.48 8.02
CA GLY A 155 -0.22 0.16 9.30
C GLY A 155 -0.99 0.81 10.43
N ILE A 156 -1.34 0.06 11.45
CA ILE A 156 -2.13 0.52 12.58
C ILE A 156 -1.32 0.43 13.86
N ASN A 157 -1.29 1.51 14.64
CA ASN A 157 -0.73 1.53 15.98
C ASN A 157 -1.82 1.08 16.95
N LEU A 158 -1.73 -0.17 17.41
CA LEU A 158 -2.76 -0.74 18.28
C LEU A 158 -2.84 -0.04 19.63
N ASN A 159 -1.74 0.53 20.12
CA ASN A 159 -1.73 1.25 21.38
C ASN A 159 -2.57 2.53 21.32
N ALA A 160 -2.67 3.16 20.16
CA ALA A 160 -3.46 4.38 19.97
C ALA A 160 -4.98 4.11 19.97
N LEU A 161 -5.38 2.84 19.87
CA LEU A 161 -6.78 2.44 19.86
C LEU A 161 -7.29 2.03 21.24
N MET A 162 -6.41 1.95 22.22
CA MET A 162 -6.74 1.45 23.55
C MET A 162 -7.10 2.58 24.51
#